data_38c2bc2cb76d6d083cc5f2948abeaa7d
#
_entry.id   38c2bc2cb76d6d083cc5f2948abeaa7d
#
_cell.length_a   1.000
_cell.length_b   1.000
_cell.length_c   1.000
_cell.angle_alpha   90.00
_cell.angle_beta   90.00
_cell.angle_gamma   90.00
#
_symmetry.space_group_name_H-M   'P 1'
#
loop_
_entity.id
_entity.type
_entity.pdbx_description
1 polymer ?
#
loop_
_entity_poly.entity_id
_entity_poly.type
_entity_poly.pdbx_seq_one_letter_code
_entity_poly.pdbx_strand_id
1 'polypeptide(L)'
;MIFAARGVFASQRLSAIIVGMTDRADEGMRQRPYRIGQIVPSSNTTMETEVPAMLRAREEIRPERFTFHSSRMRMKRVTPEELAAMDAQSVRCAEELADARVDVIGYACLVAIMSAGRGYHRASEARLGAAAAAAGAPTRIVTSAGALVEGLKALGYARVAVLTPYMRPLTDLVVDYIVAEGIAVVDSLALEISDNLEVGRRDPLQLLEDVKRLDLTGADAVVLSACVQMPSLAAIPRAEDMLGKPVVSAATCTVRELLRALDLDPVVPDAGAALRSDSVPSGSERAVAPFAVGS
;
A
#
# COMPACT_ATOMS: atom_id res chain seq x y z
N MET A 1 54.19 -16.93 56.13
CA MET A 1 52.97 -16.07 55.88
C MET A 1 52.91 -15.73 54.42
N ILE A 2 52.38 -16.59 53.60
CA ILE A 2 52.04 -16.32 52.19
C ILE A 2 50.86 -17.23 51.89
N PHE A 3 49.63 -16.71 51.95
CA PHE A 3 48.43 -17.27 51.31
C PHE A 3 47.31 -16.23 51.43
N ALA A 4 47.04 -15.49 50.40
CA ALA A 4 45.73 -14.87 50.06
C ALA A 4 45.88 -13.83 48.94
N ALA A 5 45.92 -14.25 47.72
CA ALA A 5 45.63 -13.37 46.56
C ALA A 5 45.42 -14.17 45.26
N ARG A 6 44.45 -15.07 45.22
CA ARG A 6 44.10 -15.79 43.98
C ARG A 6 42.59 -15.89 43.69
N GLY A 7 41.72 -15.26 44.49
CA GLY A 7 40.25 -15.42 44.35
C GLY A 7 39.50 -14.28 43.70
N VAL A 8 40.07 -13.09 43.50
CA VAL A 8 39.31 -11.90 43.09
C VAL A 8 39.31 -11.66 41.56
N PHE A 9 40.31 -12.17 40.84
CA PHE A 9 40.46 -11.89 39.41
C PHE A 9 39.56 -12.76 38.49
N ALA A 10 39.05 -13.88 38.93
CA ALA A 10 38.19 -14.77 38.15
C ALA A 10 36.72 -14.29 38.08
N SER A 11 36.22 -13.65 39.15
CA SER A 11 34.84 -13.17 39.23
C SER A 11 34.58 -11.91 38.36
N GLN A 12 35.57 -11.02 38.22
CA GLN A 12 35.40 -9.81 37.43
C GLN A 12 35.43 -10.06 35.90
N ARG A 13 36.14 -11.12 35.45
CA ARG A 13 36.14 -11.45 34.00
C ARG A 13 34.86 -12.14 33.53
N LEU A 14 34.17 -12.90 34.37
CA LEU A 14 32.88 -13.52 34.02
C LEU A 14 31.74 -12.48 33.96
N SER A 15 31.71 -11.51 34.88
CA SER A 15 30.71 -10.44 34.87
C SER A 15 30.84 -9.53 33.64
N ALA A 16 32.08 -9.22 33.20
CA ALA A 16 32.31 -8.40 32.02
C ALA A 16 31.94 -9.12 30.71
N ILE A 17 32.06 -10.43 30.63
CA ILE A 17 31.67 -11.25 29.47
C ILE A 17 30.14 -11.35 29.36
N ILE A 18 29.43 -11.50 30.47
CA ILE A 18 27.97 -11.61 30.52
C ILE A 18 27.32 -10.25 30.18
N VAL A 19 27.85 -9.13 30.69
CA VAL A 19 27.37 -7.78 30.36
C VAL A 19 27.64 -7.44 28.89
N GLY A 20 28.81 -7.81 28.34
CA GLY A 20 29.13 -7.56 26.92
C GLY A 20 28.36 -8.46 25.95
N MET A 21 27.84 -9.62 26.39
CA MET A 21 26.96 -10.46 25.55
C MET A 21 25.50 -10.02 25.57
N THR A 22 25.02 -9.43 26.68
CA THR A 22 23.67 -8.87 26.76
C THR A 22 23.55 -7.56 25.99
N ASP A 23 24.56 -6.68 25.99
CA ASP A 23 24.57 -5.46 25.22
C ASP A 23 24.63 -5.70 23.70
N ARG A 24 25.41 -6.71 23.24
CA ARG A 24 25.47 -7.07 21.81
C ARG A 24 24.21 -7.77 21.31
N ALA A 25 23.46 -8.45 22.16
CA ALA A 25 22.17 -9.05 21.78
C ALA A 25 21.05 -8.01 21.71
N ASP A 26 21.14 -6.90 22.46
CA ASP A 26 20.14 -5.83 22.47
C ASP A 26 20.41 -4.76 21.39
N GLU A 27 21.67 -4.54 20.98
CA GLU A 27 22.03 -3.66 19.86
C GLU A 27 21.58 -4.20 18.49
N GLY A 28 21.41 -5.53 18.34
CA GLY A 28 20.92 -6.17 17.10
C GLY A 28 19.42 -6.06 16.87
N MET A 29 18.63 -5.57 17.84
CA MET A 29 17.16 -5.63 17.82
C MET A 29 16.45 -4.27 17.73
N ARG A 30 17.16 -3.16 17.59
CA ARG A 30 16.54 -1.85 17.36
C ARG A 30 16.77 -1.36 15.93
N GLN A 31 16.23 -2.09 14.97
CA GLN A 31 16.11 -1.54 13.63
C GLN A 31 15.23 -0.27 13.71
N ARG A 32 15.75 0.88 13.22
CA ARG A 32 14.93 2.10 13.19
C ARG A 32 13.66 1.84 12.37
N PRO A 33 12.52 2.42 12.74
CA PRO A 33 11.32 2.31 11.94
C PRO A 33 11.53 2.84 10.52
N TYR A 34 10.94 2.16 9.54
CA TYR A 34 10.81 2.69 8.19
C TYR A 34 9.88 3.89 8.18
N ARG A 35 10.30 4.96 7.56
CA ARG A 35 9.51 6.20 7.41
C ARG A 35 8.80 6.17 6.07
N ILE A 36 7.48 6.09 6.10
CA ILE A 36 6.64 6.10 4.90
C ILE A 36 6.18 7.52 4.66
N GLY A 37 6.65 8.14 3.59
CA GLY A 37 6.15 9.41 3.10
C GLY A 37 4.84 9.21 2.31
N GLN A 38 3.90 10.13 2.46
CA GLN A 38 2.63 10.09 1.73
C GLN A 38 2.35 11.47 1.12
N ILE A 39 2.29 11.55 -0.20
CA ILE A 39 1.80 12.73 -0.93
C ILE A 39 0.29 12.53 -1.15
N VAL A 40 -0.54 13.38 -0.55
CA VAL A 40 -1.98 13.12 -0.41
C VAL A 40 -2.80 14.32 -0.88
N PRO A 41 -3.85 14.16 -1.70
CA PRO A 41 -4.82 15.21 -1.96
C PRO A 41 -5.47 15.71 -0.67
N SER A 42 -5.68 17.04 -0.54
CA SER A 42 -6.20 17.62 0.71
C SER A 42 -7.61 17.14 1.09
N SER A 43 -8.37 16.63 0.14
CA SER A 43 -9.69 16.03 0.37
C SER A 43 -9.66 14.51 0.52
N ASN A 44 -8.48 13.86 0.41
CA ASN A 44 -8.36 12.43 0.66
C ASN A 44 -8.25 12.18 2.18
N THR A 45 -9.07 11.26 2.67
CA THR A 45 -9.14 10.87 4.08
C THR A 45 -8.89 9.38 4.30
N THR A 46 -8.65 8.62 3.23
CA THR A 46 -8.58 7.15 3.27
C THR A 46 -7.14 6.62 3.16
N MET A 47 -6.28 7.23 2.36
CA MET A 47 -4.90 6.76 2.23
C MET A 47 -4.17 6.75 3.58
N GLU A 48 -4.37 7.81 4.38
CA GLU A 48 -3.77 7.96 5.71
C GLU A 48 -4.41 7.07 6.80
N THR A 49 -5.40 6.25 6.43
CA THR A 49 -6.01 5.24 7.29
C THR A 49 -5.72 3.83 6.80
N GLU A 50 -6.02 3.49 5.53
CA GLU A 50 -5.84 2.12 5.01
C GLU A 50 -4.36 1.73 4.87
N VAL A 51 -3.47 2.62 4.39
CA VAL A 51 -2.04 2.32 4.27
C VAL A 51 -1.41 2.08 5.64
N PRO A 52 -1.60 2.95 6.66
CA PRO A 52 -1.15 2.65 8.02
C PRO A 52 -1.77 1.38 8.60
N ALA A 53 -3.06 1.11 8.39
CA ALA A 53 -3.71 -0.09 8.91
C ALA A 53 -3.05 -1.37 8.38
N MET A 54 -2.78 -1.44 7.09
CA MET A 54 -2.09 -2.58 6.47
C MET A 54 -0.67 -2.77 7.01
N LEU A 55 0.12 -1.68 7.10
CA LEU A 55 1.48 -1.78 7.59
C LEU A 55 1.55 -2.07 9.10
N ARG A 56 0.57 -1.61 9.91
CA ARG A 56 0.43 -1.99 11.32
C ARG A 56 0.05 -3.48 11.48
N ALA A 57 -0.84 -4.00 10.65
CA ALA A 57 -1.14 -5.43 10.65
C ALA A 57 0.09 -6.28 10.30
N ARG A 58 0.97 -5.80 9.40
CA ARG A 58 2.25 -6.44 9.12
C ARG A 58 3.17 -6.47 10.32
N GLU A 59 3.21 -5.42 11.17
CA GLU A 59 4.04 -5.36 12.37
C GLU A 59 3.73 -6.48 13.39
N GLU A 60 2.54 -7.10 13.28
CA GLU A 60 2.14 -8.23 14.12
C GLU A 60 2.81 -9.55 13.70
N ILE A 61 3.23 -9.66 12.43
CA ILE A 61 3.79 -10.89 11.86
C ILE A 61 5.24 -10.74 11.37
N ARG A 62 5.78 -9.52 11.38
CA ARG A 62 7.14 -9.19 10.93
C ARG A 62 7.81 -8.23 11.91
N PRO A 63 9.17 -8.23 11.99
CA PRO A 63 9.90 -7.40 12.95
C PRO A 63 9.92 -5.91 12.59
N GLU A 64 9.68 -5.56 11.32
CA GLU A 64 9.73 -4.18 10.84
C GLU A 64 8.70 -3.32 11.56
N ARG A 65 9.02 -2.03 11.74
CA ARG A 65 8.13 -1.00 12.31
C ARG A 65 8.06 0.18 11.34
N PHE A 66 6.93 0.88 11.32
CA PHE A 66 6.67 1.94 10.37
C PHE A 66 6.21 3.22 11.05
N THR A 67 6.63 4.35 10.52
CA THR A 67 6.08 5.67 10.83
C THR A 67 5.58 6.34 9.55
N PHE A 68 4.59 7.23 9.68
CA PHE A 68 3.88 7.83 8.55
C PHE A 68 4.02 9.33 8.59
N HIS A 69 4.37 9.93 7.46
CA HIS A 69 4.64 11.35 7.29
C HIS A 69 3.94 11.81 6.03
N SER A 70 3.07 12.81 6.13
CA SER A 70 2.27 13.27 4.99
C SER A 70 2.59 14.70 4.61
N SER A 71 2.62 14.97 3.31
CA SER A 71 2.50 16.30 2.73
C SER A 71 1.30 16.33 1.79
N ARG A 72 0.50 17.40 1.86
CA ARG A 72 -0.82 17.43 1.21
C ARG A 72 -0.86 18.45 0.08
N MET A 73 -1.46 18.03 -1.03
CA MET A 73 -1.73 18.87 -2.20
C MET A 73 -3.16 19.33 -2.18
N ARG A 74 -3.40 20.60 -2.48
CA ARG A 74 -4.76 21.14 -2.45
C ARG A 74 -5.59 20.63 -3.61
N MET A 75 -6.72 19.98 -3.31
CA MET A 75 -7.73 19.54 -4.26
C MET A 75 -9.09 19.48 -3.55
N LYS A 76 -10.12 20.07 -4.15
CA LYS A 76 -11.50 20.03 -3.65
C LYS A 76 -12.42 19.19 -4.53
N ARG A 77 -12.23 19.25 -5.83
CA ARG A 77 -13.05 18.56 -6.84
C ARG A 77 -12.18 17.76 -7.77
N VAL A 78 -12.73 16.67 -8.28
CA VAL A 78 -12.05 15.82 -9.27
C VAL A 78 -12.38 16.35 -10.67
N THR A 79 -11.72 17.47 -11.06
CA THR A 79 -11.80 18.05 -12.41
C THR A 79 -10.42 18.07 -13.06
N PRO A 80 -10.32 18.07 -14.40
CA PRO A 80 -9.03 18.10 -15.09
C PRO A 80 -8.11 19.25 -14.63
N GLU A 81 -8.67 20.44 -14.42
CA GLU A 81 -7.93 21.64 -14.01
C GLU A 81 -7.38 21.48 -12.57
N GLU A 82 -8.22 21.00 -11.62
CA GLU A 82 -7.79 20.78 -10.24
C GLU A 82 -6.79 19.62 -10.15
N LEU A 83 -6.93 18.56 -10.95
CA LEU A 83 -5.98 17.45 -11.02
C LEU A 83 -4.61 17.93 -11.51
N ALA A 84 -4.55 18.75 -12.56
CA ALA A 84 -3.31 19.31 -13.09
C ALA A 84 -2.65 20.29 -12.09
N ALA A 85 -3.46 21.19 -11.48
CA ALA A 85 -2.99 22.13 -10.47
C ALA A 85 -2.47 21.42 -9.19
N MET A 86 -3.10 20.33 -8.83
CA MET A 86 -2.67 19.47 -7.72
C MET A 86 -1.35 18.77 -8.04
N ASP A 87 -1.23 18.14 -9.23
CA ASP A 87 0.00 17.45 -9.62
C ASP A 87 1.22 18.39 -9.65
N ALA A 88 1.02 19.67 -10.03
CA ALA A 88 2.06 20.67 -9.97
C ALA A 88 2.59 20.93 -8.54
N GLN A 89 1.78 20.69 -7.49
CA GLN A 89 2.21 20.84 -6.09
C GLN A 89 2.97 19.61 -5.55
N SER A 90 2.96 18.50 -6.27
CA SER A 90 3.56 17.23 -5.80
C SER A 90 5.08 17.34 -5.62
N VAL A 91 5.76 18.19 -6.39
CA VAL A 91 7.21 18.46 -6.27
C VAL A 91 7.52 19.03 -4.88
N ARG A 92 6.82 20.09 -4.46
CA ARG A 92 6.95 20.67 -3.10
C ARG A 92 6.72 19.59 -2.02
N CYS A 93 5.72 18.75 -2.20
CA CYS A 93 5.46 17.68 -1.24
C CYS A 93 6.60 16.66 -1.15
N ALA A 94 7.23 16.33 -2.28
CA ALA A 94 8.40 15.45 -2.29
C ALA A 94 9.60 16.07 -1.59
N GLU A 95 9.84 17.38 -1.77
CA GLU A 95 10.88 18.14 -1.08
C GLU A 95 10.66 18.16 0.44
N GLU A 96 9.45 18.49 0.90
CA GLU A 96 9.09 18.50 2.32
C GLU A 96 9.25 17.11 2.99
N LEU A 97 8.92 16.03 2.28
CA LEU A 97 9.12 14.67 2.77
C LEU A 97 10.60 14.25 2.75
N ALA A 98 11.39 14.79 1.82
CA ALA A 98 12.83 14.60 1.80
C ALA A 98 13.51 15.21 3.04
N ASP A 99 13.04 16.37 3.54
CA ASP A 99 13.52 16.96 4.80
C ASP A 99 13.36 16.00 5.99
N ALA A 100 12.28 15.21 6.01
CA ALA A 100 12.05 14.16 7.01
C ALA A 100 12.88 12.88 6.76
N ARG A 101 13.62 12.81 5.65
CA ARG A 101 14.39 11.63 5.21
C ARG A 101 13.55 10.35 5.25
N VAL A 102 12.39 10.40 4.60
CA VAL A 102 11.54 9.21 4.48
C VAL A 102 12.21 8.16 3.59
N ASP A 103 11.95 6.89 3.86
CA ASP A 103 12.61 5.77 3.16
C ASP A 103 11.94 5.46 1.81
N VAL A 104 10.65 5.76 1.69
CA VAL A 104 9.86 5.64 0.46
C VAL A 104 8.73 6.65 0.48
N ILE A 105 8.31 7.12 -0.69
CA ILE A 105 7.16 8.02 -0.82
C ILE A 105 6.08 7.36 -1.67
N GLY A 106 4.86 7.23 -1.12
CA GLY A 106 3.65 6.89 -1.84
C GLY A 106 2.93 8.15 -2.32
N TYR A 107 2.55 8.21 -3.60
CA TYR A 107 1.74 9.29 -4.15
C TYR A 107 0.31 8.83 -4.40
N ALA A 108 -0.63 9.30 -3.59
CA ALA A 108 -2.06 9.13 -3.79
C ALA A 108 -2.57 10.00 -4.95
N CYS A 109 -3.74 9.66 -5.43
CA CYS A 109 -4.45 10.20 -6.59
C CYS A 109 -4.10 9.51 -7.91
N LEU A 110 -4.57 8.27 -8.00
CA LEU A 110 -4.47 7.45 -9.19
C LEU A 110 -4.96 8.21 -10.44
N VAL A 111 -6.14 8.84 -10.36
CA VAL A 111 -6.75 9.51 -11.51
C VAL A 111 -5.98 10.75 -11.98
N ALA A 112 -5.26 11.46 -11.09
CA ALA A 112 -4.42 12.58 -11.51
C ALA A 112 -3.25 12.11 -12.38
N ILE A 113 -2.63 10.99 -12.00
CA ILE A 113 -1.55 10.39 -12.80
C ILE A 113 -2.09 9.86 -14.13
N MET A 114 -3.20 9.13 -14.10
CA MET A 114 -3.76 8.54 -15.31
C MET A 114 -4.31 9.59 -16.30
N SER A 115 -4.87 10.70 -15.81
CA SER A 115 -5.36 11.80 -16.65
C SER A 115 -4.24 12.59 -17.34
N ALA A 116 -3.03 12.54 -16.84
CA ALA A 116 -1.87 13.18 -17.46
C ALA A 116 -1.33 12.42 -18.68
N GLY A 117 -1.86 11.23 -18.98
CA GLY A 117 -1.56 10.46 -20.18
C GLY A 117 -0.93 9.10 -19.93
N ARG A 118 -0.87 8.29 -20.96
CA ARG A 118 -0.39 6.90 -20.92
C ARG A 118 1.05 6.83 -20.37
N GLY A 119 1.28 5.94 -19.41
CA GLY A 119 2.61 5.73 -18.82
C GLY A 119 3.14 6.88 -17.96
N TYR A 120 2.35 7.93 -17.70
CA TYR A 120 2.79 9.11 -16.97
C TYR A 120 3.28 8.81 -15.55
N HIS A 121 2.86 7.72 -14.92
CA HIS A 121 3.38 7.31 -13.61
C HIS A 121 4.91 7.26 -13.58
N ARG A 122 5.57 6.74 -14.64
CA ARG A 122 7.04 6.67 -14.74
C ARG A 122 7.69 8.05 -14.77
N ALA A 123 7.11 8.97 -15.53
CA ALA A 123 7.61 10.36 -15.60
C ALA A 123 7.40 11.11 -14.27
N SER A 124 6.23 10.90 -13.63
CA SER A 124 5.94 11.46 -12.31
C SER A 124 6.89 10.93 -11.23
N GLU A 125 7.12 9.63 -11.17
CA GLU A 125 8.05 9.00 -10.23
C GLU A 125 9.49 9.50 -10.41
N ALA A 126 9.96 9.60 -11.66
CA ALA A 126 11.28 10.14 -11.97
C ALA A 126 11.41 11.62 -11.56
N ARG A 127 10.37 12.45 -11.85
CA ARG A 127 10.34 13.88 -11.50
C ARG A 127 10.39 14.08 -9.99
N LEU A 128 9.57 13.36 -9.24
CA LEU A 128 9.51 13.47 -7.78
C LEU A 128 10.76 12.90 -7.10
N GLY A 129 11.31 11.81 -7.63
CA GLY A 129 12.57 11.25 -7.16
C GLY A 129 13.75 12.22 -7.38
N ALA A 130 13.78 12.94 -8.52
CA ALA A 130 14.76 13.98 -8.77
C ALA A 130 14.61 15.16 -7.80
N ALA A 131 13.39 15.58 -7.47
CA ALA A 131 13.12 16.63 -6.50
C ALA A 131 13.57 16.24 -5.09
N ALA A 132 13.24 15.04 -4.64
CA ALA A 132 13.71 14.52 -3.35
C ALA A 132 15.24 14.41 -3.27
N ALA A 133 15.89 13.99 -4.35
CA ALA A 133 17.34 13.93 -4.43
C ALA A 133 17.97 15.32 -4.40
N ALA A 134 17.41 16.31 -5.09
CA ALA A 134 17.85 17.71 -5.06
C ALA A 134 17.71 18.33 -3.67
N ALA A 135 16.68 17.93 -2.89
CA ALA A 135 16.50 18.27 -1.49
C ALA A 135 17.45 17.50 -0.53
N GLY A 136 18.34 16.65 -1.04
CA GLY A 136 19.39 15.99 -0.27
C GLY A 136 19.02 14.62 0.30
N ALA A 137 17.84 14.07 -0.05
CA ALA A 137 17.43 12.74 0.37
C ALA A 137 16.84 11.93 -0.81
N PRO A 138 17.68 11.27 -1.61
CA PRO A 138 17.21 10.39 -2.68
C PRO A 138 16.24 9.35 -2.12
N THR A 139 15.01 9.34 -2.64
CA THR A 139 13.92 8.50 -2.14
C THR A 139 13.18 7.86 -3.31
N ARG A 140 12.84 6.58 -3.19
CA ARG A 140 11.99 5.88 -4.17
C ARG A 140 10.56 6.42 -4.09
N ILE A 141 9.97 6.65 -5.25
CA ILE A 141 8.59 7.12 -5.38
C ILE A 141 7.72 5.98 -5.93
N VAL A 142 6.56 5.81 -5.36
CA VAL A 142 5.54 4.85 -5.77
C VAL A 142 4.25 5.62 -6.01
N THR A 143 3.83 5.79 -7.25
CA THR A 143 2.51 6.33 -7.55
C THR A 143 1.45 5.25 -7.42
N SER A 144 0.26 5.58 -6.93
CA SER A 144 -0.85 4.60 -6.85
C SER A 144 -1.30 4.07 -8.22
N ALA A 145 -1.13 4.86 -9.27
CA ALA A 145 -1.40 4.45 -10.65
C ALA A 145 -0.36 3.44 -11.15
N GLY A 146 0.94 3.72 -10.95
CA GLY A 146 2.03 2.80 -11.25
C GLY A 146 1.91 1.52 -10.45
N ALA A 147 1.66 1.64 -9.14
CA ALA A 147 1.50 0.50 -8.25
C ALA A 147 0.36 -0.43 -8.67
N LEU A 148 -0.78 0.11 -9.13
CA LEU A 148 -1.88 -0.71 -9.62
C LEU A 148 -1.46 -1.52 -10.85
N VAL A 149 -0.92 -0.88 -11.88
CA VAL A 149 -0.58 -1.58 -13.14
C VAL A 149 0.61 -2.52 -12.98
N GLU A 150 1.65 -2.11 -12.26
CA GLU A 150 2.81 -2.97 -12.02
C GLU A 150 2.47 -4.12 -11.05
N GLY A 151 1.61 -3.87 -10.06
CA GLY A 151 1.09 -4.91 -9.17
C GLY A 151 0.29 -5.97 -9.93
N LEU A 152 -0.62 -5.57 -10.81
CA LEU A 152 -1.40 -6.49 -11.64
C LEU A 152 -0.50 -7.35 -12.54
N LYS A 153 0.50 -6.73 -13.20
CA LYS A 153 1.49 -7.44 -14.02
C LYS A 153 2.31 -8.44 -13.20
N ALA A 154 2.83 -8.01 -12.06
CA ALA A 154 3.66 -8.84 -11.19
C ALA A 154 2.90 -10.04 -10.60
N LEU A 155 1.58 -9.92 -10.43
CA LEU A 155 0.68 -10.98 -9.99
C LEU A 155 0.17 -11.86 -11.13
N GLY A 156 0.51 -11.53 -12.39
CA GLY A 156 0.09 -12.29 -13.56
C GLY A 156 -1.37 -12.09 -13.96
N TYR A 157 -2.02 -11.02 -13.51
CA TYR A 157 -3.42 -10.72 -13.84
C TYR A 157 -3.48 -9.96 -15.16
N ALA A 158 -3.70 -10.70 -16.25
CA ALA A 158 -3.74 -10.13 -17.59
C ALA A 158 -5.13 -9.59 -17.99
N ARG A 159 -6.19 -10.02 -17.31
CA ARG A 159 -7.58 -9.64 -17.56
C ARG A 159 -8.27 -9.30 -16.26
N VAL A 160 -8.79 -8.08 -16.12
CA VAL A 160 -9.39 -7.60 -14.87
C VAL A 160 -10.77 -6.98 -15.11
N ALA A 161 -11.64 -7.10 -14.11
CA ALA A 161 -12.83 -6.26 -13.98
C ALA A 161 -12.51 -5.10 -13.02
N VAL A 162 -12.97 -3.88 -13.31
CA VAL A 162 -12.55 -2.68 -12.59
C VAL A 162 -13.74 -1.92 -12.05
N LEU A 163 -13.72 -1.60 -10.74
CA LEU A 163 -14.69 -0.73 -10.10
C LEU A 163 -14.02 0.58 -9.67
N THR A 164 -14.67 1.70 -10.00
CA THR A 164 -14.20 3.05 -9.67
C THR A 164 -15.31 3.88 -9.03
N PRO A 165 -14.99 4.86 -8.17
CA PRO A 165 -15.98 5.81 -7.68
C PRO A 165 -16.30 6.93 -8.69
N TYR A 166 -15.52 7.06 -9.76
CA TYR A 166 -15.52 8.23 -10.66
C TYR A 166 -16.77 8.28 -11.53
N MET A 167 -17.02 9.49 -12.10
CA MET A 167 -17.94 9.67 -13.21
C MET A 167 -17.47 8.86 -14.42
N ARG A 168 -18.40 8.41 -15.27
CA ARG A 168 -18.12 7.54 -16.42
C ARG A 168 -16.93 7.99 -17.28
N PRO A 169 -16.79 9.29 -17.68
CA PRO A 169 -15.64 9.70 -18.51
C PRO A 169 -14.28 9.50 -17.84
N LEU A 170 -14.18 9.68 -16.51
CA LEU A 170 -12.95 9.42 -15.78
C LEU A 170 -12.72 7.91 -15.57
N THR A 171 -13.77 7.12 -15.44
CA THR A 171 -13.67 5.65 -15.41
C THR A 171 -13.11 5.13 -16.73
N ASP A 172 -13.62 5.62 -17.85
CA ASP A 172 -13.16 5.23 -19.19
C ASP A 172 -11.67 5.58 -19.38
N LEU A 173 -11.24 6.74 -18.89
CA LEU A 173 -9.83 7.12 -18.90
C LEU A 173 -8.95 6.17 -18.05
N VAL A 174 -9.42 5.73 -16.88
CA VAL A 174 -8.72 4.73 -16.06
C VAL A 174 -8.62 3.40 -16.80
N VAL A 175 -9.69 2.96 -17.45
CA VAL A 175 -9.73 1.74 -18.27
C VAL A 175 -8.73 1.86 -19.42
N ASP A 176 -8.74 2.94 -20.17
CA ASP A 176 -7.81 3.17 -21.29
C ASP A 176 -6.35 3.17 -20.83
N TYR A 177 -6.08 3.70 -19.66
CA TYR A 177 -4.73 3.68 -19.07
C TYR A 177 -4.27 2.26 -18.75
N ILE A 178 -5.13 1.46 -18.10
CA ILE A 178 -4.85 0.06 -17.76
C ILE A 178 -4.62 -0.77 -19.03
N VAL A 179 -5.47 -0.57 -20.04
CA VAL A 179 -5.36 -1.26 -21.35
C VAL A 179 -4.07 -0.86 -22.06
N ALA A 180 -3.67 0.40 -22.02
CA ALA A 180 -2.42 0.88 -22.61
C ALA A 180 -1.17 0.28 -21.94
N GLU A 181 -1.29 -0.19 -20.70
CA GLU A 181 -0.23 -0.92 -19.98
C GLU A 181 -0.24 -2.45 -20.28
N GLY A 182 -1.09 -2.91 -21.21
CA GLY A 182 -1.12 -4.29 -21.66
C GLY A 182 -2.02 -5.22 -20.83
N ILE A 183 -2.90 -4.66 -20.01
CA ILE A 183 -3.85 -5.42 -19.18
C ILE A 183 -5.25 -5.24 -19.78
N ALA A 184 -5.93 -6.33 -20.13
CA ALA A 184 -7.29 -6.25 -20.64
C ALA A 184 -8.30 -5.95 -19.53
N VAL A 185 -9.21 -5.02 -19.77
CA VAL A 185 -10.35 -4.75 -18.88
C VAL A 185 -11.58 -5.41 -19.49
N VAL A 186 -12.10 -6.44 -18.82
CA VAL A 186 -13.24 -7.23 -19.33
C VAL A 186 -14.56 -6.52 -19.05
N ASP A 187 -14.67 -5.80 -17.94
CA ASP A 187 -15.83 -4.94 -17.61
C ASP A 187 -15.41 -3.84 -16.63
N SER A 188 -16.20 -2.76 -16.60
CA SER A 188 -15.92 -1.63 -15.69
C SER A 188 -17.20 -1.01 -15.14
N LEU A 189 -17.23 -0.77 -13.83
CA LEU A 189 -18.31 -0.11 -13.12
C LEU A 189 -17.89 1.26 -12.62
N ALA A 190 -18.59 2.31 -13.05
CA ALA A 190 -18.51 3.66 -12.50
C ALA A 190 -19.60 3.84 -11.46
N LEU A 191 -19.24 4.22 -10.22
CA LEU A 191 -20.22 4.53 -9.16
C LEU A 191 -20.76 5.95 -9.27
N GLU A 192 -20.14 6.79 -10.09
CA GLU A 192 -20.54 8.17 -10.41
C GLU A 192 -20.74 9.08 -9.18
N ILE A 193 -19.85 8.97 -8.21
CA ILE A 193 -19.83 9.80 -7.01
C ILE A 193 -18.98 11.05 -7.29
N SER A 194 -19.63 12.22 -7.36
CA SER A 194 -19.00 13.49 -7.75
C SER A 194 -18.21 14.15 -6.62
N ASP A 195 -18.61 13.95 -5.37
CA ASP A 195 -17.95 14.52 -4.19
C ASP A 195 -16.87 13.58 -3.65
N ASN A 196 -15.63 14.05 -3.63
CA ASN A 196 -14.49 13.26 -3.16
C ASN A 196 -14.58 12.91 -1.66
N LEU A 197 -15.23 13.72 -0.83
CA LEU A 197 -15.45 13.40 0.58
C LEU A 197 -16.51 12.32 0.75
N GLU A 198 -17.55 12.31 -0.10
CA GLU A 198 -18.54 11.23 -0.11
C GLU A 198 -17.90 9.90 -0.49
N VAL A 199 -16.97 9.91 -1.46
CA VAL A 199 -16.17 8.71 -1.78
C VAL A 199 -15.46 8.17 -0.54
N GLY A 200 -14.80 9.04 0.24
CA GLY A 200 -14.06 8.63 1.44
C GLY A 200 -14.94 8.22 2.62
N ARG A 201 -16.21 8.65 2.65
CA ARG A 201 -17.18 8.28 3.70
C ARG A 201 -17.96 7.00 3.41
N ARG A 202 -17.77 6.46 2.21
CA ARG A 202 -18.50 5.27 1.80
C ARG A 202 -18.18 4.08 2.70
N ASP A 203 -19.22 3.34 3.12
CA ASP A 203 -19.03 2.05 3.77
C ASP A 203 -18.35 1.07 2.80
N PRO A 204 -17.15 0.56 3.10
CA PRO A 204 -16.45 -0.37 2.23
C PRO A 204 -17.27 -1.65 1.95
N LEU A 205 -18.13 -2.08 2.86
CA LEU A 205 -18.95 -3.28 2.67
C LEU A 205 -20.02 -3.14 1.58
N GLN A 206 -20.38 -1.92 1.20
CA GLN A 206 -21.25 -1.68 0.05
C GLN A 206 -20.61 -2.13 -1.28
N LEU A 207 -19.28 -2.21 -1.33
CA LEU A 207 -18.57 -2.73 -2.50
C LEU A 207 -18.90 -4.20 -2.79
N LEU A 208 -19.34 -4.98 -1.79
CA LEU A 208 -19.79 -6.36 -1.98
C LEU A 208 -21.09 -6.44 -2.80
N GLU A 209 -21.94 -5.44 -2.71
CA GLU A 209 -23.13 -5.36 -3.57
C GLU A 209 -22.81 -4.76 -4.94
N ASP A 210 -21.94 -3.74 -4.98
CA ASP A 210 -21.55 -3.11 -6.25
C ASP A 210 -20.84 -4.09 -7.18
N VAL A 211 -19.95 -4.93 -6.66
CA VAL A 211 -19.17 -5.86 -7.47
C VAL A 211 -20.05 -6.91 -8.18
N LYS A 212 -21.23 -7.21 -7.67
CA LYS A 212 -22.20 -8.11 -8.30
C LYS A 212 -22.74 -7.57 -9.64
N ARG A 213 -22.57 -6.27 -9.89
CA ARG A 213 -23.00 -5.60 -11.12
C ARG A 213 -21.97 -5.72 -12.27
N LEU A 214 -20.78 -6.22 -11.97
CA LEU A 214 -19.74 -6.46 -12.96
C LEU A 214 -19.89 -7.85 -13.60
N ASP A 215 -19.66 -7.91 -14.91
CA ASP A 215 -19.43 -9.18 -15.60
C ASP A 215 -17.98 -9.64 -15.37
N LEU A 216 -17.82 -10.70 -14.59
CA LEU A 216 -16.52 -11.27 -14.26
C LEU A 216 -16.10 -12.41 -15.17
N THR A 217 -16.82 -12.63 -16.28
CA THR A 217 -16.52 -13.68 -17.24
C THR A 217 -15.16 -13.45 -17.87
N GLY A 218 -14.27 -14.41 -17.68
CA GLY A 218 -12.90 -14.34 -18.20
C GLY A 218 -11.95 -13.41 -17.43
N ALA A 219 -12.38 -12.76 -16.34
CA ALA A 219 -11.47 -12.01 -15.49
C ALA A 219 -10.56 -12.93 -14.66
N ASP A 220 -9.28 -12.58 -14.59
CA ASP A 220 -8.30 -13.24 -13.72
C ASP A 220 -8.37 -12.70 -12.29
N ALA A 221 -8.70 -11.41 -12.14
CA ALA A 221 -8.85 -10.72 -10.87
C ALA A 221 -9.86 -9.57 -10.95
N VAL A 222 -10.26 -9.07 -9.78
CA VAL A 222 -11.13 -7.89 -9.64
C VAL A 222 -10.36 -6.75 -8.97
N VAL A 223 -10.33 -5.59 -9.62
CA VAL A 223 -9.91 -4.32 -9.02
C VAL A 223 -11.13 -3.71 -8.33
N LEU A 224 -11.33 -4.04 -7.05
CA LEU A 224 -12.51 -3.64 -6.27
C LEU A 224 -12.57 -2.14 -5.99
N SER A 225 -11.42 -1.46 -6.00
CA SER A 225 -11.30 0.00 -5.90
C SER A 225 -10.08 0.47 -6.68
N ALA A 226 -10.30 1.04 -7.87
CA ALA A 226 -9.25 1.77 -8.59
C ALA A 226 -9.13 3.23 -8.09
N CYS A 227 -9.17 3.41 -6.78
CA CYS A 227 -9.09 4.71 -6.11
C CYS A 227 -8.62 4.56 -4.67
N VAL A 228 -7.54 5.27 -4.28
CA VAL A 228 -7.05 5.25 -2.89
C VAL A 228 -7.89 6.10 -1.92
N GLN A 229 -8.89 6.85 -2.41
CA GLN A 229 -9.85 7.58 -1.57
C GLN A 229 -11.06 6.72 -1.20
N MET A 230 -11.41 5.72 -2.01
CA MET A 230 -12.55 4.86 -1.72
C MET A 230 -12.15 3.73 -0.78
N PRO A 231 -12.65 3.70 0.46
CA PRO A 231 -12.33 2.65 1.42
C PRO A 231 -12.69 1.27 0.85
N SER A 232 -11.76 0.32 0.96
CA SER A 232 -11.90 -1.00 0.34
C SER A 232 -11.34 -2.15 1.17
N LEU A 233 -10.41 -1.89 2.08
CA LEU A 233 -9.64 -2.91 2.79
C LEU A 233 -10.54 -3.94 3.49
N ALA A 234 -11.56 -3.50 4.21
CA ALA A 234 -12.47 -4.39 4.96
C ALA A 234 -13.35 -5.27 4.05
N ALA A 235 -13.54 -4.88 2.78
CA ALA A 235 -14.33 -5.64 1.81
C ALA A 235 -13.52 -6.70 1.07
N ILE A 236 -12.20 -6.51 0.92
CA ILE A 236 -11.36 -7.34 0.05
C ILE A 236 -11.44 -8.83 0.41
N PRO A 237 -11.16 -9.28 1.65
CA PRO A 237 -11.21 -10.72 1.96
C PRO A 237 -12.59 -11.32 1.72
N ARG A 238 -13.66 -10.57 2.06
CA ARG A 238 -15.04 -11.01 1.85
C ARG A 238 -15.41 -11.09 0.39
N ALA A 239 -14.92 -10.17 -0.43
CA ALA A 239 -15.11 -10.19 -1.87
C ALA A 239 -14.38 -11.40 -2.49
N GLU A 240 -13.17 -11.73 -2.06
CA GLU A 240 -12.45 -12.93 -2.49
C GLU A 240 -13.22 -14.20 -2.17
N ASP A 241 -13.73 -14.33 -0.93
CA ASP A 241 -14.54 -15.48 -0.49
C ASP A 241 -15.83 -15.59 -1.32
N MET A 242 -16.50 -14.46 -1.58
CA MET A 242 -17.77 -14.43 -2.32
C MET A 242 -17.59 -14.73 -3.81
N LEU A 243 -16.53 -14.22 -4.41
CA LEU A 243 -16.31 -14.28 -5.86
C LEU A 243 -15.49 -15.49 -6.30
N GLY A 244 -14.75 -16.12 -5.38
CA GLY A 244 -13.79 -17.18 -5.69
C GLY A 244 -12.67 -16.69 -6.63
N LYS A 245 -12.36 -15.40 -6.63
CA LYS A 245 -11.36 -14.75 -7.48
C LYS A 245 -10.45 -13.84 -6.66
N PRO A 246 -9.18 -13.66 -7.10
CA PRO A 246 -8.31 -12.65 -6.50
C PRO A 246 -8.94 -11.26 -6.56
N VAL A 247 -8.85 -10.52 -5.45
CA VAL A 247 -9.33 -9.14 -5.35
C VAL A 247 -8.19 -8.23 -4.92
N VAL A 248 -8.03 -7.12 -5.61
CA VAL A 248 -7.03 -6.09 -5.32
C VAL A 248 -7.68 -4.70 -5.28
N SER A 249 -6.98 -3.74 -4.73
CA SER A 249 -7.34 -2.31 -4.82
C SER A 249 -6.09 -1.47 -5.12
N ALA A 250 -6.31 -0.21 -5.51
CA ALA A 250 -5.22 0.75 -5.66
C ALA A 250 -4.41 0.89 -4.35
N ALA A 251 -5.07 0.84 -3.19
CA ALA A 251 -4.41 0.92 -1.89
C ALA A 251 -3.55 -0.31 -1.59
N THR A 252 -4.06 -1.54 -1.82
CA THR A 252 -3.30 -2.77 -1.58
C THR A 252 -2.12 -2.92 -2.53
N CYS A 253 -2.29 -2.55 -3.81
CA CYS A 253 -1.19 -2.50 -4.76
C CYS A 253 -0.15 -1.43 -4.37
N THR A 254 -0.58 -0.27 -3.87
CA THR A 254 0.34 0.76 -3.37
C THR A 254 1.19 0.23 -2.21
N VAL A 255 0.58 -0.42 -1.21
CA VAL A 255 1.32 -1.01 -0.09
C VAL A 255 2.28 -2.12 -0.56
N ARG A 256 1.86 -2.95 -1.53
CA ARG A 256 2.73 -3.95 -2.15
C ARG A 256 4.00 -3.30 -2.71
N GLU A 257 3.85 -2.26 -3.51
CA GLU A 257 5.01 -1.62 -4.16
C GLU A 257 5.83 -0.76 -3.18
N LEU A 258 5.22 -0.18 -2.13
CA LEU A 258 5.95 0.45 -1.03
C LEU A 258 6.87 -0.54 -0.31
N LEU A 259 6.36 -1.73 0.03
CA LEU A 259 7.16 -2.78 0.66
C LEU A 259 8.30 -3.25 -0.25
N ARG A 260 8.03 -3.47 -1.55
CA ARG A 260 9.06 -3.84 -2.53
C ARG A 260 10.12 -2.75 -2.69
N ALA A 261 9.71 -1.47 -2.68
CA ALA A 261 10.64 -0.35 -2.73
C ALA A 261 11.56 -0.27 -1.50
N LEU A 262 11.16 -0.87 -0.39
CA LEU A 262 11.96 -1.03 0.84
C LEU A 262 12.74 -2.35 0.90
N ASP A 263 12.73 -3.13 -0.19
CA ASP A 263 13.30 -4.48 -0.28
C ASP A 263 12.71 -5.46 0.77
N LEU A 264 11.42 -5.25 1.11
CA LEU A 264 10.64 -6.11 2.01
C LEU A 264 9.69 -7.02 1.23
N ASP A 265 9.49 -8.22 1.75
CA ASP A 265 8.48 -9.17 1.25
C ASP A 265 7.07 -8.56 1.38
N PRO A 266 6.25 -8.48 0.31
CA PRO A 266 4.97 -7.78 0.33
C PRO A 266 3.84 -8.63 0.95
N VAL A 267 4.01 -9.05 2.20
CA VAL A 267 3.03 -9.85 2.94
C VAL A 267 2.37 -9.02 4.03
N VAL A 268 1.03 -8.96 4.01
CA VAL A 268 0.20 -8.30 5.00
C VAL A 268 -1.03 -9.17 5.29
N PRO A 269 -1.36 -9.47 6.56
CA PRO A 269 -2.54 -10.23 6.92
C PRO A 269 -3.83 -9.55 6.43
N ASP A 270 -4.80 -10.34 6.00
CA ASP A 270 -6.17 -9.94 5.66
C ASP A 270 -6.29 -8.78 4.64
N ALA A 271 -5.27 -8.59 3.81
CA ALA A 271 -5.22 -7.54 2.80
C ALA A 271 -5.40 -8.03 1.34
N GLY A 272 -5.86 -9.28 1.16
CA GLY A 272 -6.20 -9.86 -0.14
C GLY A 272 -4.99 -10.31 -0.97
N ALA A 273 -5.26 -10.67 -2.22
CA ALA A 273 -4.29 -11.31 -3.12
C ALA A 273 -3.01 -10.51 -3.38
N ALA A 274 -3.10 -9.17 -3.41
CA ALA A 274 -1.94 -8.32 -3.65
C ALA A 274 -0.85 -8.44 -2.58
N LEU A 275 -1.22 -8.83 -1.36
CA LEU A 275 -0.37 -8.81 -0.17
C LEU A 275 -0.31 -10.18 0.52
N ARG A 276 -0.61 -11.25 -0.24
CA ARG A 276 -0.50 -12.65 0.22
C ARG A 276 0.89 -13.19 -0.10
N SER A 277 1.40 -14.07 0.75
CA SER A 277 2.65 -14.79 0.48
C SER A 277 2.49 -15.68 -0.77
N ASP A 278 3.47 -15.66 -1.66
CA ASP A 278 3.51 -16.53 -2.86
C ASP A 278 3.56 -18.04 -2.51
N SER A 279 3.73 -18.38 -1.21
CA SER A 279 3.84 -19.75 -0.72
C SER A 279 2.52 -20.41 -0.29
N VAL A 280 1.36 -19.70 -0.36
CA VAL A 280 0.05 -20.28 -0.01
C VAL A 280 -0.78 -20.45 -1.28
N PRO A 281 -1.08 -21.70 -1.72
CA PRO A 281 -2.01 -21.95 -2.81
C PRO A 281 -3.39 -21.35 -2.46
N SER A 282 -3.99 -20.66 -3.43
CA SER A 282 -5.38 -20.21 -3.34
C SER A 282 -6.28 -21.44 -3.29
N GLY A 283 -6.91 -21.68 -2.16
CA GLY A 283 -7.97 -22.70 -2.03
C GLY A 283 -7.54 -23.96 -1.31
N SER A 284 -8.02 -24.08 -0.13
CA SER A 284 -8.55 -25.18 0.65
C SER A 284 -8.08 -25.20 2.11
N GLU A 285 -9.06 -25.52 2.94
CA GLU A 285 -8.96 -25.94 4.33
C GLU A 285 -8.66 -24.90 5.41
N ARG A 286 -9.64 -23.99 5.64
CA ARG A 286 -9.98 -23.67 7.02
C ARG A 286 -10.89 -24.78 7.56
N ALA A 287 -10.27 -25.82 8.15
CA ALA A 287 -11.01 -26.78 8.96
C ALA A 287 -11.61 -26.03 10.16
N VAL A 288 -12.90 -25.83 10.14
CA VAL A 288 -13.68 -25.40 11.30
C VAL A 288 -13.58 -26.50 12.33
N ALA A 289 -12.83 -26.28 13.39
CA ALA A 289 -12.85 -27.18 14.54
C ALA A 289 -14.26 -27.19 15.15
N PRO A 290 -14.90 -28.36 15.37
CA PRO A 290 -16.20 -28.41 15.96
C PRO A 290 -16.11 -27.97 17.43
N PHE A 291 -16.97 -27.01 17.82
CA PHE A 291 -17.22 -26.69 19.20
C PHE A 291 -17.72 -27.96 19.92
N ALA A 292 -16.94 -28.47 20.86
CA ALA A 292 -17.38 -29.49 21.78
C ALA A 292 -18.37 -28.85 22.76
N VAL A 293 -19.64 -29.21 22.64
CA VAL A 293 -20.66 -28.97 23.67
C VAL A 293 -20.42 -29.98 24.75
N GLY A 294 -19.90 -29.55 25.88
CA GLY A 294 -19.80 -30.35 27.09
C GLY A 294 -21.20 -30.45 27.74
N SER A 295 -21.60 -31.66 27.95
CA SER A 295 -22.76 -32.09 28.79
C SER A 295 -22.49 -31.87 30.27
#